data_5e5158b275068a82634dff18f88bb10b
#
_entry.id   5e5158b275068a82634dff18f88bb10b
#
_cell.length_a   1.000
_cell.length_b   1.000
_cell.length_c   1.000
_cell.angle_alpha   90.00
_cell.angle_beta   90.00
_cell.angle_gamma   90.00
#
_symmetry.space_group_name_H-M   'P 1'
#
loop_
_entity.id
_entity.type
_entity.pdbx_description
1 polymer ?
#
loop_
_entity_poly.entity_id
_entity_poly.type
_entity_poly.pdbx_seq_one_letter_code
_entity_poly.pdbx_strand_id
1 'polypeptide(L)'
;YITLKDMGSSGGLCSQLQIYAGLLAVSKANNLTIVFSKEMVEGKNTLYQPTGERFQTCIRIFDLLDLKYEIKPNEFFSDFKDKPINFHTTTYDETLFDLKKGYNYNLVGRFDLYTYWYNDIKTEVENWKFTPKLQTQAETRLNKIKSEFKNDNPIISIHMRRGDYLLPQFPYCELGSEYYTKAIIENFMPYNEYNFLVFSNDIEYSKSLLEGDNVYFVEPKGGTKVCTDTEKEDLVLLSLCDHHIIANSSYSWWGAFLSKNNNKKIVCPTNYVKPNHPSLFINGNYFPPNWINIDN
;
A
#
# COMPACT_ATOMS: atom_id res chain seq x y z
N TYR A 1 1.87 -19.08 -19.00
CA TYR A 1 2.21 -17.73 -18.58
C TYR A 1 0.97 -17.01 -18.04
N ILE A 2 1.19 -15.99 -17.22
CA ILE A 2 0.13 -15.17 -16.65
C ILE A 2 0.53 -13.70 -16.62
N THR A 3 -0.43 -12.81 -16.85
CA THR A 3 -0.26 -11.36 -16.81
C THR A 3 -1.50 -10.67 -16.24
N LEU A 4 -1.38 -9.38 -15.95
CA LEU A 4 -2.50 -8.45 -15.69
C LEU A 4 -2.19 -7.16 -16.46
N LYS A 5 -2.73 -7.08 -17.69
CA LYS A 5 -2.41 -6.00 -18.64
C LYS A 5 -2.72 -4.61 -18.09
N ASP A 6 -3.81 -4.48 -17.33
CA ASP A 6 -4.29 -3.21 -16.84
C ASP A 6 -3.71 -2.81 -15.46
N MET A 7 -2.67 -3.51 -14.97
CA MET A 7 -2.10 -3.23 -13.65
C MET A 7 -1.64 -1.77 -13.51
N GLY A 8 -1.04 -1.21 -14.55
CA GLY A 8 -0.56 0.18 -14.55
C GLY A 8 -1.66 1.24 -14.42
N SER A 9 -2.90 0.93 -14.83
CA SER A 9 -4.07 1.81 -14.71
C SER A 9 -4.98 1.50 -13.52
N SER A 10 -4.64 0.49 -12.72
CA SER A 10 -5.52 -0.02 -11.66
C SER A 10 -5.31 0.62 -10.30
N GLY A 11 -4.81 1.85 -10.24
CA GLY A 11 -4.64 2.61 -9.00
C GLY A 11 -3.21 3.09 -8.74
N GLY A 12 -2.99 3.68 -7.57
CA GLY A 12 -1.69 4.20 -7.15
C GLY A 12 -0.66 3.11 -6.83
N LEU A 13 0.52 3.52 -6.43
CA LEU A 13 1.69 2.67 -6.16
C LEU A 13 1.34 1.42 -5.31
N CYS A 14 0.72 1.62 -4.17
CA CYS A 14 0.45 0.53 -3.24
C CYS A 14 -0.76 -0.34 -3.62
N SER A 15 -1.67 0.18 -4.45
CA SER A 15 -2.70 -0.66 -5.09
C SER A 15 -2.06 -1.63 -6.08
N GLN A 16 -1.04 -1.19 -6.82
CA GLN A 16 -0.29 -2.08 -7.71
C GLN A 16 0.48 -3.17 -6.95
N LEU A 17 1.00 -2.88 -5.74
CA LEU A 17 1.61 -3.89 -4.88
C LEU A 17 0.60 -4.98 -4.48
N GLN A 18 -0.61 -4.57 -4.11
CA GLN A 18 -1.68 -5.50 -3.75
C GLN A 18 -2.06 -6.40 -4.93
N ILE A 19 -2.19 -5.79 -6.12
CA ILE A 19 -2.48 -6.52 -7.36
C ILE A 19 -1.36 -7.50 -7.71
N TYR A 20 -0.10 -7.08 -7.60
CA TYR A 20 1.04 -7.94 -7.91
C TYR A 20 1.16 -9.11 -6.92
N ALA A 21 0.92 -8.89 -5.64
CA ALA A 21 0.92 -9.96 -4.63
C ALA A 21 -0.15 -11.02 -4.93
N GLY A 22 -1.36 -10.61 -5.30
CA GLY A 22 -2.41 -11.53 -5.75
C GLY A 22 -2.04 -12.27 -7.03
N LEU A 23 -1.49 -11.56 -8.03
CA LEU A 23 -1.01 -12.16 -9.27
C LEU A 23 0.10 -13.20 -8.99
N LEU A 24 1.01 -12.91 -8.07
CA LEU A 24 2.08 -13.81 -7.67
C LEU A 24 1.53 -15.08 -7.00
N ALA A 25 0.53 -14.95 -6.12
CA ALA A 25 -0.10 -16.11 -5.49
C ALA A 25 -0.78 -17.02 -6.53
N VAL A 26 -1.56 -16.45 -7.44
CA VAL A 26 -2.20 -17.19 -8.54
C VAL A 26 -1.15 -17.84 -9.46
N SER A 27 -0.08 -17.10 -9.80
CA SER A 27 1.04 -17.60 -10.60
C SER A 27 1.66 -18.85 -9.98
N LYS A 28 1.94 -18.82 -8.69
CA LYS A 28 2.56 -19.95 -7.95
C LYS A 28 1.64 -21.15 -7.86
N ALA A 29 0.37 -20.95 -7.49
CA ALA A 29 -0.60 -22.03 -7.38
C ALA A 29 -0.78 -22.79 -8.70
N ASN A 30 -0.67 -22.09 -9.82
CA ASN A 30 -0.84 -22.67 -11.15
C ASN A 30 0.47 -23.01 -11.87
N ASN A 31 1.63 -22.82 -11.23
CA ASN A 31 2.96 -22.97 -11.83
C ASN A 31 3.10 -22.21 -13.16
N LEU A 32 2.68 -20.95 -13.17
CA LEU A 32 2.74 -20.04 -14.31
C LEU A 32 3.81 -18.97 -14.09
N THR A 33 4.48 -18.54 -15.16
CA THR A 33 5.45 -17.44 -15.10
C THR A 33 4.75 -16.11 -15.33
N ILE A 34 5.02 -15.11 -14.47
CA ILE A 34 4.51 -13.74 -14.63
C ILE A 34 5.28 -13.07 -15.78
N VAL A 35 4.52 -12.53 -16.73
CA VAL A 35 5.08 -11.84 -17.90
C VAL A 35 4.39 -10.50 -18.13
N PHE A 36 5.17 -9.51 -18.57
CA PHE A 36 4.69 -8.21 -19.03
C PHE A 36 5.34 -7.86 -20.37
N SER A 37 4.72 -7.00 -21.16
CA SER A 37 5.42 -6.36 -22.26
C SER A 37 6.16 -5.11 -21.75
N LYS A 38 7.15 -4.66 -22.54
CA LYS A 38 7.83 -3.40 -22.25
C LYS A 38 6.83 -2.22 -22.21
N GLU A 39 5.84 -2.24 -23.09
CA GLU A 39 4.78 -1.23 -23.12
C GLU A 39 3.93 -1.23 -21.84
N MET A 40 3.59 -2.40 -21.27
CA MET A 40 2.87 -2.48 -19.99
C MET A 40 3.67 -1.90 -18.84
N VAL A 41 4.99 -2.12 -18.83
CA VAL A 41 5.87 -1.66 -17.75
C VAL A 41 6.22 -0.17 -17.87
N GLU A 42 6.58 0.28 -19.07
CA GLU A 42 7.08 1.65 -19.32
C GLU A 42 5.99 2.56 -19.95
N GLY A 43 4.90 1.97 -20.43
CA GLY A 43 3.80 2.66 -21.09
C GLY A 43 3.07 3.59 -20.12
N LYS A 44 2.65 4.74 -20.66
CA LYS A 44 1.92 5.74 -19.88
C LYS A 44 0.42 5.50 -20.00
N ASN A 45 -0.16 5.05 -18.90
CA ASN A 45 -1.61 4.93 -18.76
C ASN A 45 -2.19 6.20 -18.17
N THR A 46 -3.41 6.56 -18.57
CA THR A 46 -4.10 7.73 -18.04
C THR A 46 -5.06 7.30 -16.94
N LEU A 47 -4.82 7.79 -15.71
CA LEU A 47 -5.78 7.70 -14.62
C LEU A 47 -6.52 9.03 -14.46
N TYR A 48 -7.79 8.93 -14.07
CA TYR A 48 -8.61 10.07 -13.72
C TYR A 48 -8.73 10.16 -12.21
N GLN A 49 -8.36 11.31 -11.66
CA GLN A 49 -8.72 11.61 -10.29
C GLN A 49 -10.19 12.04 -10.22
N PRO A 50 -10.82 11.84 -9.07
CA PRO A 50 -12.19 12.31 -8.85
C PRO A 50 -12.36 13.82 -8.94
N THR A 51 -11.26 14.57 -8.81
CA THR A 51 -11.18 16.02 -9.07
C THR A 51 -11.27 16.36 -10.56
N GLY A 52 -11.34 15.36 -11.45
CA GLY A 52 -11.30 15.55 -12.90
C GLY A 52 -9.90 15.72 -13.50
N GLU A 53 -8.87 15.76 -12.66
CA GLU A 53 -7.50 15.82 -13.13
C GLU A 53 -7.07 14.50 -13.76
N ARG A 54 -6.36 14.60 -14.87
CA ARG A 54 -5.74 13.46 -15.55
C ARG A 54 -4.28 13.38 -15.16
N PHE A 55 -3.83 12.19 -14.77
CA PHE A 55 -2.41 11.95 -14.64
C PHE A 55 -2.01 10.65 -15.35
N GLN A 56 -0.80 10.65 -15.86
CA GLN A 56 -0.25 9.45 -16.50
C GLN A 56 0.43 8.59 -15.46
N THR A 57 0.18 7.29 -15.53
CA THR A 57 0.82 6.29 -14.68
C THR A 57 1.33 5.13 -15.52
N CYS A 58 2.28 4.40 -14.97
CA CYS A 58 2.79 3.13 -15.49
C CYS A 58 2.84 2.13 -14.34
N ILE A 59 3.34 0.94 -14.59
CA ILE A 59 3.66 0.02 -13.50
C ILE A 59 4.88 0.56 -12.76
N ARG A 60 4.70 0.97 -11.49
CA ARG A 60 5.70 1.71 -10.72
C ARG A 60 6.39 0.88 -9.64
N ILE A 61 5.85 -0.30 -9.38
CA ILE A 61 6.36 -1.17 -8.30
C ILE A 61 7.71 -1.79 -8.62
N PHE A 62 8.08 -1.92 -9.88
CA PHE A 62 9.38 -2.46 -10.30
C PHE A 62 10.56 -1.51 -10.08
N ASP A 63 10.28 -0.20 -9.95
CA ASP A 63 11.27 0.76 -9.49
C ASP A 63 11.35 0.86 -7.97
N LEU A 64 10.37 0.32 -7.27
CA LEU A 64 10.29 0.33 -5.81
C LEU A 64 10.92 -0.92 -5.20
N LEU A 65 10.59 -2.08 -5.75
CA LEU A 65 10.95 -3.40 -5.22
C LEU A 65 11.61 -4.27 -6.28
N ASP A 66 12.52 -5.14 -5.84
CA ASP A 66 13.12 -6.19 -6.67
C ASP A 66 12.14 -7.36 -6.84
N LEU A 67 11.22 -7.20 -7.80
CA LEU A 67 10.16 -8.17 -8.09
C LEU A 67 10.48 -8.99 -9.34
N LYS A 68 10.01 -10.23 -9.37
CA LYS A 68 10.31 -11.20 -10.46
C LYS A 68 9.25 -11.18 -11.55
N TYR A 69 9.64 -10.90 -12.76
CA TYR A 69 8.82 -11.02 -13.96
C TYR A 69 9.70 -11.18 -15.21
N GLU A 70 9.11 -11.60 -16.31
CA GLU A 70 9.79 -11.64 -17.61
C GLU A 70 9.19 -10.62 -18.57
N ILE A 71 10.03 -10.01 -19.40
CA ILE A 71 9.58 -9.16 -20.51
C ILE A 71 9.41 -10.02 -21.77
N LYS A 72 8.25 -9.87 -22.39
CA LYS A 72 7.91 -10.50 -23.68
C LYS A 72 7.48 -9.43 -24.70
N PRO A 73 7.64 -9.68 -26.01
CA PRO A 73 7.14 -8.78 -27.04
C PRO A 73 5.60 -8.73 -27.05
N ASN A 74 5.01 -7.64 -27.57
CA ASN A 74 3.56 -7.44 -27.51
C ASN A 74 2.77 -8.57 -28.22
N GLU A 75 3.31 -9.13 -29.28
CA GLU A 75 2.69 -10.22 -30.07
C GLU A 75 2.54 -11.51 -29.25
N PHE A 76 3.37 -11.68 -28.22
CA PHE A 76 3.32 -12.82 -27.30
C PHE A 76 1.99 -12.93 -26.55
N PHE A 77 1.27 -11.84 -26.41
CA PHE A 77 0.02 -11.79 -25.64
C PHE A 77 -1.25 -11.96 -26.49
N SER A 78 -1.11 -12.31 -27.79
CA SER A 78 -2.23 -12.41 -28.73
C SER A 78 -3.21 -13.53 -28.41
N ASP A 79 -2.75 -14.62 -27.81
CA ASP A 79 -3.52 -15.82 -27.49
C ASP A 79 -3.84 -15.99 -25.99
N PHE A 80 -3.54 -14.98 -25.18
CA PHE A 80 -3.88 -14.98 -23.76
C PHE A 80 -5.40 -14.95 -23.57
N LYS A 81 -5.88 -15.82 -22.68
CA LYS A 81 -7.29 -15.86 -22.31
C LYS A 81 -7.56 -14.92 -21.14
N ASP A 82 -8.56 -14.06 -21.31
CA ASP A 82 -9.03 -13.23 -20.22
C ASP A 82 -9.72 -14.06 -19.16
N LYS A 83 -9.27 -13.91 -17.92
CA LYS A 83 -9.87 -14.49 -16.72
C LYS A 83 -10.26 -13.37 -15.78
N PRO A 84 -11.56 -13.07 -15.64
CA PRO A 84 -12.03 -12.05 -14.70
C PRO A 84 -11.67 -12.42 -13.26
N ILE A 85 -11.25 -11.42 -12.50
CA ILE A 85 -11.20 -11.46 -11.05
C ILE A 85 -12.53 -10.89 -10.56
N ASN A 86 -13.24 -11.63 -9.71
CA ASN A 86 -14.51 -11.16 -9.16
C ASN A 86 -14.32 -9.95 -8.25
N PHE A 87 -14.35 -8.77 -8.84
CA PHE A 87 -14.08 -7.49 -8.21
C PHE A 87 -15.15 -7.05 -7.20
N HIS A 88 -16.39 -7.50 -7.38
CA HIS A 88 -17.53 -7.04 -6.58
C HIS A 88 -17.93 -7.99 -5.45
N THR A 89 -17.23 -9.08 -5.28
CA THR A 89 -17.51 -10.00 -4.19
C THR A 89 -16.41 -9.89 -3.15
N THR A 90 -16.83 -9.73 -1.92
CA THR A 90 -16.01 -9.85 -0.71
C THR A 90 -15.51 -11.27 -0.50
N THR A 91 -15.77 -12.14 -1.46
CA THR A 91 -15.42 -13.56 -1.44
C THR A 91 -14.17 -13.81 -2.26
N TYR A 92 -13.27 -14.52 -1.65
CA TYR A 92 -12.12 -15.15 -2.26
C TYR A 92 -12.55 -16.02 -3.45
N ASP A 93 -11.99 -15.77 -4.63
CA ASP A 93 -12.27 -16.54 -5.84
C ASP A 93 -11.30 -17.72 -5.95
N GLU A 94 -11.69 -18.86 -5.41
CA GLU A 94 -10.88 -20.08 -5.43
C GLU A 94 -10.56 -20.57 -6.86
N THR A 95 -11.39 -20.22 -7.85
CA THR A 95 -11.21 -20.67 -9.24
C THR A 95 -9.95 -20.10 -9.90
N LEU A 96 -9.36 -19.04 -9.31
CA LEU A 96 -8.07 -18.48 -9.75
C LEU A 96 -6.90 -19.40 -9.39
N PHE A 97 -7.05 -20.27 -8.41
CA PHE A 97 -5.99 -21.14 -7.89
C PHE A 97 -6.00 -22.54 -8.52
N ASP A 98 -6.96 -22.81 -9.42
CA ASP A 98 -7.03 -24.04 -10.23
C ASP A 98 -7.38 -23.70 -11.69
N LEU A 99 -6.49 -22.98 -12.36
CA LEU A 99 -6.65 -22.60 -13.76
C LEU A 99 -6.42 -23.80 -14.69
N LYS A 100 -7.22 -23.87 -15.75
CA LYS A 100 -7.08 -24.94 -16.75
C LYS A 100 -5.71 -24.93 -17.38
N LYS A 101 -5.00 -26.08 -17.36
CA LYS A 101 -3.66 -26.24 -17.92
C LYS A 101 -3.64 -26.03 -19.44
N GLY A 102 -2.48 -25.64 -19.97
CA GLY A 102 -2.25 -25.48 -21.40
C GLY A 102 -2.70 -24.14 -21.99
N TYR A 103 -3.04 -23.16 -21.17
CA TYR A 103 -3.40 -21.81 -21.58
C TYR A 103 -2.52 -20.76 -20.93
N ASN A 104 -2.37 -19.64 -21.62
CA ASN A 104 -1.86 -18.39 -21.08
C ASN A 104 -3.02 -17.49 -20.63
N TYR A 105 -2.86 -16.77 -19.51
CA TYR A 105 -3.95 -16.01 -18.93
C TYR A 105 -3.62 -14.53 -18.76
N ASN A 106 -4.58 -13.68 -19.13
CA ASN A 106 -4.64 -12.29 -18.71
C ASN A 106 -5.70 -12.18 -17.59
N LEU A 107 -5.28 -11.88 -16.37
CA LEU A 107 -6.23 -11.58 -15.31
C LEU A 107 -6.82 -10.18 -15.53
N VAL A 108 -8.13 -10.07 -15.40
CA VAL A 108 -8.87 -8.81 -15.61
C VAL A 108 -9.57 -8.42 -14.32
N GLY A 109 -9.15 -7.30 -13.74
CA GLY A 109 -9.68 -6.81 -12.46
C GLY A 109 -8.60 -6.46 -11.46
N ARG A 110 -8.91 -6.55 -10.17
CA ARG A 110 -8.00 -6.16 -9.07
C ARG A 110 -8.09 -7.18 -7.93
N PHE A 111 -6.97 -7.33 -7.23
CA PHE A 111 -6.92 -8.01 -5.95
C PHE A 111 -6.96 -6.97 -4.83
N ASP A 112 -8.13 -6.68 -4.28
CA ASP A 112 -8.25 -5.69 -3.20
C ASP A 112 -8.05 -6.29 -1.81
N LEU A 113 -8.26 -7.61 -1.66
CA LEU A 113 -8.12 -8.30 -0.38
C LEU A 113 -6.74 -8.94 -0.24
N TYR A 114 -6.11 -8.74 0.92
CA TYR A 114 -4.84 -9.39 1.26
C TYR A 114 -4.98 -10.92 1.35
N THR A 115 -6.17 -11.44 1.59
CA THR A 115 -6.47 -12.88 1.72
C THR A 115 -6.10 -13.70 0.48
N TYR A 116 -6.03 -13.07 -0.71
CA TYR A 116 -5.61 -13.76 -1.94
C TYR A 116 -4.17 -14.27 -1.92
N TRP A 117 -3.33 -13.71 -1.07
CA TRP A 117 -1.91 -14.07 -1.05
C TRP A 117 -1.35 -14.30 0.36
N TYR A 118 -2.00 -13.77 1.39
CA TYR A 118 -1.43 -13.71 2.74
C TYR A 118 -1.16 -15.09 3.33
N ASN A 119 -2.07 -16.05 3.20
CA ASN A 119 -1.89 -17.38 3.79
C ASN A 119 -0.81 -18.19 3.07
N ASP A 120 -0.69 -18.03 1.75
CA ASP A 120 0.14 -18.90 0.93
C ASP A 120 1.57 -18.36 0.71
N ILE A 121 1.71 -17.04 0.55
CA ILE A 121 2.98 -16.43 0.18
C ILE A 121 3.40 -15.26 1.09
N LYS A 122 2.79 -15.11 2.27
CA LYS A 122 3.11 -14.03 3.23
C LYS A 122 4.61 -13.89 3.45
N THR A 123 5.30 -14.98 3.79
CA THR A 123 6.74 -14.96 4.08
C THR A 123 7.57 -14.49 2.89
N GLU A 124 7.17 -14.81 1.66
CA GLU A 124 7.86 -14.32 0.46
C GLU A 124 7.64 -12.83 0.29
N VAL A 125 6.39 -12.36 0.46
CA VAL A 125 6.05 -10.93 0.33
C VAL A 125 6.72 -10.12 1.44
N GLU A 126 6.77 -10.62 2.67
CA GLU A 126 7.53 -9.99 3.78
C GLU A 126 9.03 -9.87 3.47
N ASN A 127 9.57 -10.76 2.64
CA ASN A 127 10.97 -10.75 2.25
C ASN A 127 11.28 -9.91 1.00
N TRP A 128 10.30 -9.26 0.41
CA TRP A 128 10.56 -8.31 -0.68
C TRP A 128 11.54 -7.22 -0.23
N LYS A 129 12.40 -6.83 -1.17
CA LYS A 129 13.45 -5.85 -0.92
C LYS A 129 13.19 -4.61 -1.74
N PHE A 130 13.30 -3.48 -1.09
CA PHE A 130 13.34 -2.20 -1.79
C PHE A 130 14.59 -2.12 -2.66
N THR A 131 14.50 -1.36 -3.75
CA THR A 131 15.68 -1.11 -4.59
C THR A 131 16.77 -0.42 -3.76
N PRO A 132 18.06 -0.78 -3.96
CA PRO A 132 19.15 -0.24 -3.11
C PRO A 132 19.20 1.27 -3.06
N LYS A 133 18.89 1.94 -4.19
CA LYS A 133 18.85 3.40 -4.26
C LYS A 133 17.83 4.00 -3.29
N LEU A 134 16.59 3.51 -3.33
CA LEU A 134 15.52 4.01 -2.46
C LEU A 134 15.76 3.68 -1.00
N GLN A 135 16.27 2.47 -0.72
CA GLN A 135 16.66 2.05 0.62
C GLN A 135 17.69 3.02 1.22
N THR A 136 18.81 3.29 0.49
CA THR A 136 19.85 4.20 0.96
C THR A 136 19.35 5.62 1.13
N GLN A 137 18.50 6.11 0.21
CA GLN A 137 17.92 7.46 0.31
C GLN A 137 17.05 7.59 1.58
N ALA A 138 16.18 6.63 1.82
CA ALA A 138 15.29 6.64 2.99
C ALA A 138 16.07 6.49 4.31
N GLU A 139 17.08 5.61 4.37
CA GLU A 139 17.95 5.46 5.54
C GLU A 139 18.74 6.74 5.85
N THR A 140 19.27 7.39 4.83
CA THR A 140 19.98 8.67 4.99
C THR A 140 19.05 9.75 5.55
N ARG A 141 17.81 9.79 5.02
CA ARG A 141 16.78 10.73 5.50
C ARG A 141 16.35 10.41 6.93
N LEU A 142 16.16 9.15 7.25
CA LEU A 142 15.81 8.72 8.62
C LEU A 142 16.91 9.12 9.61
N ASN A 143 18.17 8.91 9.27
CA ASN A 143 19.30 9.28 10.13
C ASN A 143 19.36 10.80 10.37
N LYS A 144 19.05 11.59 9.33
CA LYS A 144 18.93 13.05 9.49
C LYS A 144 17.78 13.40 10.45
N ILE A 145 16.60 12.79 10.28
CA ILE A 145 15.45 13.03 11.14
C ILE A 145 15.75 12.60 12.59
N LYS A 146 16.42 11.45 12.79
CA LYS A 146 16.87 11.01 14.12
C LYS A 146 17.77 12.02 14.80
N SER A 147 18.62 12.73 14.08
CA SER A 147 19.47 13.76 14.65
C SER A 147 18.72 15.02 15.11
N GLU A 148 17.49 15.20 14.67
CA GLU A 148 16.62 16.32 15.11
C GLU A 148 15.85 15.97 16.41
N PHE A 149 15.68 14.69 16.73
CA PHE A 149 15.17 14.24 18.02
C PHE A 149 16.26 14.36 19.09
N LYS A 150 15.85 14.70 20.30
CA LYS A 150 16.77 14.85 21.45
C LYS A 150 17.07 13.54 22.19
N ASN A 151 16.63 12.41 21.62
CA ASN A 151 16.68 11.08 22.23
C ASN A 151 16.71 9.98 21.15
N ASP A 152 17.00 8.75 21.55
CA ASP A 152 17.04 7.56 20.69
C ASP A 152 15.79 6.68 20.87
N ASN A 153 14.66 7.26 21.26
CA ASN A 153 13.42 6.54 21.47
C ASN A 153 12.91 5.87 20.16
N PRO A 154 12.17 4.76 20.29
CA PRO A 154 11.54 4.12 19.13
C PRO A 154 10.66 5.09 18.34
N ILE A 155 10.69 4.96 17.01
CA ILE A 155 9.93 5.82 16.11
C ILE A 155 8.63 5.14 15.70
N ILE A 156 7.53 5.83 15.94
CA ILE A 156 6.19 5.43 15.49
C ILE A 156 5.86 6.18 14.20
N SER A 157 5.62 5.48 13.09
CA SER A 157 5.03 6.14 11.93
C SER A 157 3.53 6.38 12.15
N ILE A 158 3.05 7.58 11.86
CA ILE A 158 1.62 7.90 11.83
C ILE A 158 1.27 8.34 10.41
N HIS A 159 0.32 7.64 9.78
CA HIS A 159 -0.19 8.05 8.48
C HIS A 159 -1.59 8.62 8.58
N MET A 160 -1.76 9.86 8.15
CA MET A 160 -3.05 10.55 8.10
C MET A 160 -3.46 10.78 6.64
N ARG A 161 -4.45 10.01 6.17
CA ARG A 161 -4.99 10.12 4.81
C ARG A 161 -6.26 10.96 4.82
N ARG A 162 -6.21 12.08 4.12
CA ARG A 162 -7.30 13.05 3.99
C ARG A 162 -7.50 13.41 2.51
N GLY A 163 -7.85 14.63 2.19
CA GLY A 163 -8.01 15.09 0.82
C GLY A 163 -9.18 14.41 0.11
N ASP A 164 -8.91 13.61 -0.90
CA ASP A 164 -9.93 12.86 -1.65
C ASP A 164 -10.80 11.93 -0.77
N TYR A 165 -10.27 11.41 0.35
CA TYR A 165 -11.02 10.56 1.28
C TYR A 165 -12.15 11.29 2.01
N LEU A 166 -12.09 12.62 2.09
CA LEU A 166 -13.13 13.45 2.70
C LEU A 166 -14.30 13.73 1.74
N LEU A 167 -14.14 13.43 0.47
CA LEU A 167 -15.18 13.70 -0.52
C LEU A 167 -16.34 12.71 -0.37
N PRO A 168 -17.60 13.17 -0.40
CA PRO A 168 -18.78 12.33 -0.14
C PRO A 168 -18.93 11.11 -1.06
N GLN A 169 -18.45 11.21 -2.31
CA GLN A 169 -18.52 10.16 -3.31
C GLN A 169 -17.56 8.99 -3.05
N PHE A 170 -16.62 9.14 -2.11
CA PHE A 170 -15.72 8.06 -1.77
C PHE A 170 -16.25 7.17 -0.64
N PRO A 171 -15.97 5.85 -0.73
CA PRO A 171 -16.45 4.91 0.27
C PRO A 171 -15.70 4.96 1.60
N TYR A 172 -14.58 5.67 1.68
CA TYR A 172 -13.66 5.59 2.81
C TYR A 172 -14.21 6.25 4.06
N CYS A 173 -13.95 5.63 5.22
CA CYS A 173 -14.18 6.27 6.51
C CYS A 173 -13.22 7.44 6.69
N GLU A 174 -13.72 8.58 7.15
CA GLU A 174 -12.86 9.62 7.67
C GLU A 174 -12.30 9.18 9.02
N LEU A 175 -10.97 9.30 9.18
CA LEU A 175 -10.29 9.08 10.44
C LEU A 175 -10.01 10.44 11.09
N GLY A 176 -10.77 10.75 12.13
CA GLY A 176 -10.65 11.97 12.91
C GLY A 176 -9.59 11.89 13.99
N SER A 177 -9.47 12.99 14.77
CA SER A 177 -8.54 13.08 15.92
C SER A 177 -8.75 11.96 16.94
N GLU A 178 -9.99 11.53 17.13
CA GLU A 178 -10.35 10.49 18.11
C GLU A 178 -9.60 9.17 17.82
N TYR A 179 -9.58 8.73 16.56
CA TYR A 179 -8.84 7.52 16.16
C TYR A 179 -7.35 7.62 16.52
N TYR A 180 -6.68 8.70 16.11
CA TYR A 180 -5.23 8.85 16.33
C TYR A 180 -4.90 9.00 17.81
N THR A 181 -5.68 9.78 18.56
CA THR A 181 -5.52 9.97 20.00
C THR A 181 -5.68 8.64 20.74
N LYS A 182 -6.73 7.88 20.44
CA LYS A 182 -6.99 6.57 21.05
C LYS A 182 -5.88 5.57 20.70
N ALA A 183 -5.42 5.53 19.43
CA ALA A 183 -4.34 4.67 19.00
C ALA A 183 -3.04 4.93 19.78
N ILE A 184 -2.69 6.20 20.02
CA ILE A 184 -1.51 6.58 20.81
C ILE A 184 -1.70 6.21 22.28
N ILE A 185 -2.82 6.60 22.90
CA ILE A 185 -3.06 6.39 24.33
C ILE A 185 -3.06 4.90 24.70
N GLU A 186 -3.69 4.07 23.88
CA GLU A 186 -3.82 2.65 24.17
C GLU A 186 -2.55 1.83 23.89
N ASN A 187 -1.64 2.31 23.02
CA ASN A 187 -0.54 1.49 22.53
C ASN A 187 0.85 2.07 22.73
N PHE A 188 0.97 3.40 22.92
CA PHE A 188 2.23 4.13 22.89
C PHE A 188 2.34 5.17 24.02
N MET A 189 2.06 4.72 25.25
CA MET A 189 2.24 5.50 26.47
C MET A 189 3.36 4.93 27.34
N PRO A 190 4.13 5.76 28.04
CA PRO A 190 4.05 7.23 28.07
C PRO A 190 4.53 7.86 26.76
N TYR A 191 3.84 8.93 26.35
CA TYR A 191 4.05 9.61 25.07
C TYR A 191 5.50 10.06 24.81
N ASN A 192 6.19 10.48 25.84
CA ASN A 192 7.57 10.97 25.79
C ASN A 192 8.63 9.85 25.65
N GLU A 193 8.26 8.58 25.70
CA GLU A 193 9.14 7.44 25.44
C GLU A 193 9.17 7.05 23.96
N TYR A 194 8.44 7.76 23.10
CA TYR A 194 8.37 7.52 21.66
C TYR A 194 8.62 8.79 20.88
N ASN A 195 9.15 8.63 19.67
CA ASN A 195 9.22 9.66 18.63
C ASN A 195 8.16 9.35 17.57
N PHE A 196 7.54 10.38 17.04
CA PHE A 196 6.46 10.24 16.05
C PHE A 196 6.86 10.84 14.71
N LEU A 197 6.83 10.03 13.66
CA LEU A 197 7.09 10.43 12.29
C LEU A 197 5.78 10.46 11.51
N VAL A 198 5.28 11.65 11.21
CA VAL A 198 3.93 11.86 10.67
C VAL A 198 3.97 12.04 9.16
N PHE A 199 3.25 11.18 8.45
CA PHE A 199 3.04 11.22 7.01
C PHE A 199 1.61 11.62 6.71
N SER A 200 1.40 12.65 5.91
CA SER A 200 0.06 13.11 5.56
C SER A 200 0.04 13.83 4.22
N ASN A 201 -1.09 13.78 3.55
CA ASN A 201 -1.41 14.66 2.43
C ASN A 201 -2.14 15.95 2.88
N ASP A 202 -2.29 16.14 4.21
CA ASP A 202 -2.83 17.33 4.86
C ASP A 202 -2.01 17.61 6.13
N ILE A 203 -0.86 18.26 5.93
CA ILE A 203 0.11 18.51 7.01
C ILE A 203 -0.42 19.49 8.04
N GLU A 204 -1.18 20.51 7.61
CA GLU A 204 -1.73 21.50 8.55
C GLU A 204 -2.74 20.87 9.52
N TYR A 205 -3.59 19.98 9.02
CA TYR A 205 -4.45 19.18 9.90
C TYR A 205 -3.62 18.32 10.86
N SER A 206 -2.57 17.69 10.39
CA SER A 206 -1.73 16.83 11.23
C SER A 206 -1.03 17.62 12.33
N LYS A 207 -0.54 18.84 12.03
CA LYS A 207 0.04 19.76 13.01
C LYS A 207 -0.98 20.28 14.03
N SER A 208 -2.25 20.34 13.66
CA SER A 208 -3.31 20.73 14.62
C SER A 208 -3.65 19.63 15.64
N LEU A 209 -3.26 18.37 15.37
CA LEU A 209 -3.52 17.23 16.25
C LEU A 209 -2.34 16.80 17.10
N LEU A 210 -1.14 16.98 16.61
CA LEU A 210 0.09 16.48 17.22
C LEU A 210 1.10 17.61 17.37
N GLU A 211 1.68 17.74 18.53
CA GLU A 211 2.73 18.70 18.82
C GLU A 211 3.76 18.12 19.81
N GLY A 212 4.94 18.68 19.82
CA GLY A 212 6.02 18.32 20.74
C GLY A 212 7.36 18.14 20.06
N ASP A 213 8.43 18.18 20.86
CA ASP A 213 9.82 17.99 20.40
C ASP A 213 10.09 16.57 19.89
N ASN A 214 9.18 15.63 20.16
CA ASN A 214 9.22 14.23 19.71
C ASN A 214 8.32 13.97 18.48
N VAL A 215 7.82 15.01 17.81
CA VAL A 215 7.00 14.89 16.60
C VAL A 215 7.70 15.52 15.40
N TYR A 216 7.87 14.75 14.35
CA TYR A 216 8.42 15.21 13.07
C TYR A 216 7.41 15.01 11.95
N PHE A 217 7.14 16.05 11.18
CA PHE A 217 6.24 15.99 10.03
C PHE A 217 7.04 15.80 8.75
N VAL A 218 6.74 14.71 8.03
CA VAL A 218 7.34 14.42 6.72
C VAL A 218 6.67 15.31 5.68
N GLU A 219 7.33 16.39 5.33
CA GLU A 219 6.82 17.30 4.32
C GLU A 219 6.92 16.67 2.92
N PRO A 220 5.82 16.66 2.15
CA PRO A 220 5.83 16.10 0.81
C PRO A 220 6.72 16.94 -0.10
N LYS A 221 7.80 16.37 -0.61
CA LYS A 221 8.66 17.03 -1.59
C LYS A 221 7.93 17.09 -2.93
N GLY A 222 7.68 18.29 -3.46
CA GLY A 222 7.09 18.48 -4.79
C GLY A 222 5.58 18.70 -4.84
N GLY A 223 4.95 19.02 -3.71
CA GLY A 223 3.52 19.33 -3.62
C GLY A 223 2.61 18.11 -3.66
N THR A 224 1.31 18.33 -3.83
CA THR A 224 0.26 17.30 -3.80
C THR A 224 0.22 16.39 -5.03
N LYS A 225 1.20 16.44 -5.91
CA LYS A 225 1.21 15.61 -7.14
C LYS A 225 1.40 14.14 -6.78
N VAL A 226 0.39 13.35 -7.07
CA VAL A 226 0.42 11.89 -7.00
C VAL A 226 1.44 11.35 -7.99
N CYS A 227 2.12 10.25 -7.63
CA CYS A 227 3.07 9.56 -8.51
C CYS A 227 4.44 10.22 -8.68
N THR A 228 5.01 10.77 -7.64
CA THR A 228 6.39 11.27 -7.62
C THR A 228 7.39 10.23 -7.07
N ASP A 229 8.67 10.40 -7.35
CA ASP A 229 9.72 9.56 -6.74
C ASP A 229 9.75 9.70 -5.22
N THR A 230 9.29 10.84 -4.69
CA THR A 230 9.14 11.10 -3.25
C THR A 230 8.15 10.16 -2.58
N GLU A 231 7.04 9.80 -3.25
CA GLU A 231 6.08 8.84 -2.72
C GLU A 231 6.73 7.48 -2.45
N LYS A 232 7.65 7.04 -3.31
CA LYS A 232 8.40 5.78 -3.12
C LYS A 232 9.37 5.89 -1.94
N GLU A 233 10.15 6.98 -1.86
CA GLU A 233 11.07 7.24 -0.76
C GLU A 233 10.32 7.32 0.59
N ASP A 234 9.18 8.04 0.63
CA ASP A 234 8.36 8.17 1.83
C ASP A 234 7.77 6.82 2.28
N LEU A 235 7.39 5.93 1.33
CA LEU A 235 6.94 4.59 1.66
C LEU A 235 8.05 3.76 2.31
N VAL A 236 9.27 3.83 1.77
CA VAL A 236 10.44 3.16 2.36
C VAL A 236 10.74 3.76 3.74
N LEU A 237 10.74 5.09 3.87
CA LEU A 237 10.95 5.77 5.15
C LEU A 237 9.94 5.34 6.21
N LEU A 238 8.65 5.24 5.84
CA LEU A 238 7.60 4.73 6.73
C LEU A 238 7.91 3.30 7.19
N SER A 239 8.37 2.44 6.29
CA SER A 239 8.68 1.05 6.62
C SER A 239 9.90 0.87 7.54
N LEU A 240 10.75 1.89 7.65
CA LEU A 240 11.92 1.90 8.53
C LEU A 240 11.60 2.30 9.98
N CYS A 241 10.38 2.73 10.26
CA CYS A 241 9.93 3.02 11.62
C CYS A 241 9.75 1.75 12.44
N ASP A 242 9.83 1.88 13.77
CA ASP A 242 9.75 0.74 14.69
C ASP A 242 8.34 0.20 14.86
N HIS A 243 7.35 1.11 14.89
CA HIS A 243 5.92 0.79 15.02
C HIS A 243 5.09 1.68 14.10
N HIS A 244 3.79 1.35 13.94
CA HIS A 244 2.96 2.00 12.94
C HIS A 244 1.54 2.26 13.45
N ILE A 245 1.04 3.48 13.28
CA ILE A 245 -0.38 3.83 13.34
C ILE A 245 -0.79 4.17 11.89
N ILE A 246 -1.60 3.32 11.28
CA ILE A 246 -1.92 3.43 9.86
C ILE A 246 -3.32 4.00 9.63
N ALA A 247 -3.50 4.65 8.49
CA ALA A 247 -4.83 5.00 7.99
C ALA A 247 -5.47 3.82 7.23
N ASN A 248 -6.74 3.97 6.86
CA ASN A 248 -7.44 3.08 5.93
C ASN A 248 -6.94 3.28 4.48
N SER A 249 -5.65 3.12 4.29
CA SER A 249 -4.96 3.36 3.02
C SER A 249 -3.97 2.26 2.73
N SER A 250 -4.00 1.72 1.50
CA SER A 250 -3.02 0.75 1.03
C SER A 250 -1.57 1.24 1.16
N TYR A 251 -1.36 2.55 1.15
CA TYR A 251 -0.04 3.15 1.29
C TYR A 251 0.60 2.82 2.64
N SER A 252 -0.04 3.19 3.74
CA SER A 252 0.47 2.88 5.07
C SER A 252 0.34 1.39 5.43
N TRP A 253 -0.63 0.70 4.86
CA TRP A 253 -0.74 -0.75 4.97
C TRP A 253 0.55 -1.44 4.49
N TRP A 254 0.99 -1.12 3.27
CA TRP A 254 2.19 -1.71 2.69
C TRP A 254 3.48 -1.26 3.39
N GLY A 255 3.57 0.01 3.77
CA GLY A 255 4.72 0.50 4.53
C GLY A 255 4.90 -0.23 5.87
N ALA A 256 3.82 -0.40 6.61
CA ALA A 256 3.83 -1.15 7.88
C ALA A 256 4.08 -2.65 7.67
N PHE A 257 3.48 -3.25 6.64
CA PHE A 257 3.67 -4.67 6.34
C PHE A 257 5.12 -4.99 5.97
N LEU A 258 5.75 -4.19 5.12
CA LEU A 258 7.12 -4.38 4.65
C LEU A 258 8.20 -3.98 5.67
N SER A 259 7.83 -3.37 6.79
CA SER A 259 8.77 -3.10 7.90
C SER A 259 9.41 -4.39 8.40
N LYS A 260 10.73 -4.36 8.60
CA LYS A 260 11.52 -5.53 9.02
C LYS A 260 11.63 -5.70 10.54
N ASN A 261 11.05 -4.79 11.32
CA ASN A 261 11.00 -4.95 12.76
C ASN A 261 10.05 -6.10 13.16
N ASN A 262 10.57 -7.19 13.67
CA ASN A 262 9.78 -8.36 14.08
C ASN A 262 8.91 -8.09 15.31
N ASN A 263 9.23 -7.06 16.09
CA ASN A 263 8.48 -6.67 17.29
C ASN A 263 7.54 -5.49 17.04
N LYS A 264 7.32 -5.13 15.77
CA LYS A 264 6.46 -4.00 15.41
C LYS A 264 5.03 -4.20 15.90
N LYS A 265 4.45 -3.14 16.44
CA LYS A 265 3.02 -3.00 16.63
C LYS A 265 2.46 -2.27 15.40
N ILE A 266 1.39 -2.78 14.82
CA ILE A 266 0.66 -2.12 13.74
C ILE A 266 -0.74 -1.87 14.25
N VAL A 267 -1.08 -0.60 14.42
CA VAL A 267 -2.41 -0.15 14.85
C VAL A 267 -3.17 0.33 13.62
N CYS A 268 -4.37 -0.19 13.42
CA CYS A 268 -5.20 0.07 12.25
C CYS A 268 -6.65 0.39 12.64
N PRO A 269 -7.41 1.11 11.80
CA PRO A 269 -8.83 1.37 12.07
C PRO A 269 -9.66 0.10 11.84
N THR A 270 -10.71 -0.10 12.63
CA THR A 270 -11.65 -1.21 12.46
C THR A 270 -12.39 -1.10 11.13
N ASN A 271 -12.82 0.10 10.77
CA ASN A 271 -13.59 0.34 9.55
C ASN A 271 -12.71 0.98 8.45
N TYR A 272 -12.53 0.26 7.35
CA TYR A 272 -11.83 0.79 6.17
C TYR A 272 -12.76 1.69 5.35
N VAL A 273 -14.01 1.26 5.17
CA VAL A 273 -15.04 1.94 4.39
C VAL A 273 -16.25 2.28 5.25
N LYS A 274 -17.01 3.28 4.82
CA LYS A 274 -18.22 3.75 5.50
C LYS A 274 -19.21 2.59 5.64
N PRO A 275 -19.79 2.37 6.81
CA PRO A 275 -20.92 1.44 6.96
C PRO A 275 -22.03 1.83 5.98
N ASN A 276 -22.62 0.86 5.34
CA ASN A 276 -23.73 1.03 4.40
C ASN A 276 -23.41 1.76 3.08
N HIS A 277 -22.14 1.96 2.74
CA HIS A 277 -21.80 2.43 1.40
C HIS A 277 -22.12 1.36 0.35
N PRO A 278 -22.77 1.71 -0.79
CA PRO A 278 -23.16 0.74 -1.82
C PRO A 278 -21.98 0.04 -2.51
N SER A 279 -20.77 0.57 -2.40
CA SER A 279 -19.55 -0.13 -2.80
C SER A 279 -19.36 -1.31 -1.83
N LEU A 280 -19.41 -2.51 -2.36
CA LEU A 280 -19.48 -3.78 -1.63
C LEU A 280 -18.17 -4.19 -0.90
N PHE A 281 -17.45 -3.24 -0.37
CA PHE A 281 -16.30 -3.55 0.46
C PHE A 281 -16.78 -3.97 1.86
N ILE A 282 -16.55 -5.21 2.24
CA ILE A 282 -16.86 -5.64 3.59
C ILE A 282 -15.75 -5.20 4.53
N ASN A 283 -16.12 -4.43 5.54
CA ASN A 283 -15.27 -4.22 6.71
C ASN A 283 -14.91 -5.59 7.33
N GLY A 284 -13.67 -5.76 7.78
CA GLY A 284 -13.21 -6.97 8.45
C GLY A 284 -12.15 -7.79 7.69
N ASN A 285 -12.00 -7.61 6.38
CA ASN A 285 -11.03 -8.37 5.57
C ASN A 285 -9.93 -7.49 4.95
N TYR A 286 -9.70 -6.29 5.50
CA TYR A 286 -8.65 -5.39 5.01
C TYR A 286 -7.35 -5.49 5.78
N PHE A 287 -7.41 -5.90 7.04
CA PHE A 287 -6.25 -5.94 7.91
C PHE A 287 -5.99 -7.36 8.42
N PRO A 288 -4.71 -7.78 8.47
CA PRO A 288 -4.34 -9.06 9.06
C PRO A 288 -4.83 -9.18 10.51
N PRO A 289 -5.21 -10.39 10.96
CA PRO A 289 -5.85 -10.57 12.27
C PRO A 289 -4.93 -10.31 13.47
N ASN A 290 -3.63 -10.24 13.23
CA ASN A 290 -2.63 -9.93 14.25
C ASN A 290 -2.33 -8.42 14.38
N TRP A 291 -3.00 -7.56 13.60
CA TRP A 291 -2.90 -6.11 13.75
C TRP A 291 -3.88 -5.61 14.81
N ILE A 292 -3.51 -4.53 15.49
CA ILE A 292 -4.30 -3.97 16.58
C ILE A 292 -5.38 -3.06 15.99
N ASN A 293 -6.65 -3.45 16.14
CA ASN A 293 -7.78 -2.69 15.64
C ASN A 293 -8.23 -1.66 16.68
N ILE A 294 -8.45 -0.43 16.22
CA ILE A 294 -9.03 0.66 17.00
C ILE A 294 -10.34 1.07 16.33
N ASP A 295 -11.41 1.14 17.11
CA ASP A 295 -12.72 1.58 16.63
C ASP A 295 -12.65 3.05 16.19
N ASN A 296 -13.22 3.32 15.01
CA ASN A 296 -13.23 4.60 14.33
C ASN A 296 -14.61 4.95 13.76
#